data_9e08b40a78bf059047e1f3db1a604fe8
#
_entry.id   9e08b40a78bf059047e1f3db1a604fe8
#
_cell.length_a   1.000
_cell.length_b   1.000
_cell.length_c   1.000
_cell.angle_alpha   90.00
_cell.angle_beta   90.00
_cell.angle_gamma   90.00
#
_symmetry.space_group_name_H-M   'P 1'
#
loop_
_entity.id
_entity.type
_entity.pdbx_description
1 polymer ?
#
loop_
_entity_poly.entity_id
_entity_poly.type
_entity_poly.pdbx_seq_one_letter_code
_entity_poly.pdbx_strand_id
1 'polypeptide(L)'
;TVRGNIKGGNEAHVFMDVPVGISVGELIEMAGGLDKEDSVGEIIMGGAFTGRAAELDEPTTKTTGAILTTYRMPDLTDKKVGLLVCACGGNEARMRTIAEKMHGEVVSVCRCKQAIENKPGAPLKCLRPGNCPGQVKNNMQFKKDGCEYIIIGNCSDCSNTVMASAPQMGLKVFHQTDHVMRAIGHAQYRQLTVSKQVDQDINVED
;
A
#
# COMPACT_ATOMS: atom_id res chain seq x y z
N THR A 1 14.08 7.78 -12.55
CA THR A 1 13.58 8.77 -11.55
C THR A 1 13.69 8.19 -10.16
N VAL A 2 14.20 8.97 -9.19
CA VAL A 2 14.20 8.65 -7.76
C VAL A 2 13.33 9.67 -7.04
N ARG A 3 12.48 9.22 -6.12
CA ARG A 3 11.57 10.10 -5.37
C ARG A 3 11.17 9.47 -4.03
N GLY A 4 10.80 10.30 -3.07
CA GLY A 4 10.22 9.88 -1.80
C GLY A 4 11.01 10.38 -0.61
N ASN A 5 11.26 9.51 0.37
CA ASN A 5 11.97 9.83 1.61
C ASN A 5 13.49 9.87 1.39
N ILE A 6 13.95 10.96 0.77
CA ILE A 6 15.34 11.26 0.45
C ILE A 6 15.74 12.64 0.99
N LYS A 7 17.03 12.86 1.23
CA LYS A 7 17.54 14.16 1.67
C LYS A 7 17.18 15.25 0.65
N GLY A 8 16.67 16.37 1.12
CA GLY A 8 16.22 17.47 0.27
C GLY A 8 14.72 17.45 -0.04
N GLY A 9 13.98 16.45 0.40
CA GLY A 9 12.54 16.38 0.26
C GLY A 9 12.05 15.38 -0.78
N ASN A 10 10.74 15.38 -1.04
CA ASN A 10 10.08 14.40 -1.89
C ASN A 10 10.00 14.79 -3.37
N GLU A 11 10.80 15.73 -3.82
CA GLU A 11 10.87 16.09 -5.24
C GLU A 11 11.46 14.96 -6.08
N ALA A 12 11.10 14.93 -7.36
CA ALA A 12 11.57 13.90 -8.25
C ALA A 12 12.97 14.23 -8.80
N HIS A 13 13.94 13.38 -8.53
CA HIS A 13 15.27 13.44 -9.13
C HIS A 13 15.27 12.61 -10.42
N VAL A 14 15.48 13.27 -11.53
CA VAL A 14 15.50 12.62 -12.86
C VAL A 14 16.95 12.50 -13.32
N PHE A 15 17.38 11.27 -13.53
CA PHE A 15 18.70 10.96 -14.10
C PHE A 15 18.53 10.49 -15.53
N MET A 16 19.32 11.08 -16.42
CA MET A 16 19.42 10.67 -17.83
C MET A 16 20.71 9.87 -18.03
N ASP A 17 20.67 8.93 -18.94
CA ASP A 17 21.84 8.16 -19.38
C ASP A 17 22.60 7.39 -18.27
N VAL A 18 21.86 6.91 -17.26
CA VAL A 18 22.45 6.01 -16.27
C VAL A 18 22.64 4.60 -16.83
N PRO A 19 23.74 3.92 -16.50
CA PRO A 19 23.99 2.56 -16.96
C PRO A 19 22.91 1.59 -16.46
N VAL A 20 22.46 0.70 -17.33
CA VAL A 20 21.65 -0.45 -16.89
C VAL A 20 22.53 -1.33 -16.01
N GLY A 21 21.98 -1.76 -14.87
CA GLY A 21 22.72 -2.52 -13.87
C GLY A 21 23.28 -1.70 -12.72
N ILE A 22 23.18 -0.37 -12.77
CA ILE A 22 23.46 0.46 -11.59
C ILE A 22 22.53 0.02 -10.44
N SER A 23 23.06 -0.04 -9.22
CA SER A 23 22.27 -0.48 -8.08
C SER A 23 21.21 0.57 -7.67
N VAL A 24 20.17 0.10 -7.02
CA VAL A 24 19.14 0.96 -6.42
C VAL A 24 19.76 1.92 -5.42
N GLY A 25 20.68 1.45 -4.60
CA GLY A 25 21.40 2.26 -3.61
C GLY A 25 22.22 3.37 -4.24
N GLU A 26 23.00 3.08 -5.29
CA GLU A 26 23.77 4.11 -5.99
C GLU A 26 22.87 5.22 -6.56
N LEU A 27 21.70 4.86 -7.12
CA LEU A 27 20.74 5.86 -7.61
C LEU A 27 20.13 6.70 -6.48
N ILE A 28 19.88 6.11 -5.32
CA ILE A 28 19.41 6.83 -4.13
C ILE A 28 20.51 7.78 -3.65
N GLU A 29 21.76 7.34 -3.58
CA GLU A 29 22.88 8.20 -3.18
C GLU A 29 23.09 9.36 -4.17
N MET A 30 22.95 9.12 -5.46
CA MET A 30 22.98 10.19 -6.47
C MET A 30 21.86 11.21 -6.30
N ALA A 31 20.73 10.80 -5.72
CA ALA A 31 19.59 11.68 -5.39
C ALA A 31 19.77 12.44 -4.07
N GLY A 32 20.87 12.23 -3.35
CA GLY A 32 21.18 12.86 -2.07
C GLY A 32 21.18 11.90 -0.87
N GLY A 33 20.86 10.64 -1.08
CA GLY A 33 20.78 9.61 -0.05
C GLY A 33 19.44 9.60 0.70
N LEU A 34 19.21 8.59 1.52
CA LEU A 34 18.03 8.50 2.39
C LEU A 34 18.03 9.61 3.42
N ASP A 35 16.88 10.19 3.74
CA ASP A 35 16.78 11.30 4.69
C ASP A 35 17.16 10.86 6.10
N LYS A 36 16.42 9.89 6.64
CA LYS A 36 16.73 9.26 7.94
C LYS A 36 16.57 7.75 7.78
N GLU A 37 17.61 6.98 8.06
CA GLU A 37 17.56 5.52 7.91
C GLU A 37 16.41 4.91 8.69
N ASP A 38 16.15 5.36 9.92
CA ASP A 38 15.07 4.87 10.77
C ASP A 38 13.66 5.24 10.28
N SER A 39 13.55 6.18 9.35
CA SER A 39 12.27 6.62 8.80
C SER A 39 11.89 5.94 7.48
N VAL A 40 12.77 5.12 6.94
CA VAL A 40 12.54 4.41 5.66
C VAL A 40 11.74 3.13 5.90
N GLY A 41 10.67 2.97 5.13
CA GLY A 41 9.83 1.76 5.17
C GLY A 41 10.27 0.72 4.15
N GLU A 42 9.98 0.99 2.91
CA GLU A 42 10.35 0.12 1.78
C GLU A 42 10.97 0.94 0.66
N ILE A 43 11.78 0.29 -0.15
CA ILE A 43 12.20 0.80 -1.44
C ILE A 43 11.38 0.07 -2.50
N ILE A 44 10.77 0.83 -3.40
CA ILE A 44 9.93 0.31 -4.48
C ILE A 44 10.61 0.58 -5.82
N MET A 45 10.89 -0.48 -6.56
CA MET A 45 11.33 -0.39 -7.96
C MET A 45 10.12 -0.42 -8.88
N GLY A 46 9.86 0.68 -9.58
CA GLY A 46 8.71 0.88 -10.46
C GLY A 46 7.76 1.96 -9.97
N GLY A 47 6.53 1.92 -10.44
CA GLY A 47 5.48 2.87 -10.05
C GLY A 47 4.85 2.57 -8.69
N ALA A 48 4.19 3.56 -8.09
CA ALA A 48 3.56 3.42 -6.78
C ALA A 48 2.50 2.30 -6.68
N PHE A 49 1.84 1.99 -7.79
CA PHE A 49 0.79 0.95 -7.85
C PHE A 49 1.25 -0.35 -8.51
N THR A 50 2.28 -0.29 -9.32
CA THR A 50 2.73 -1.42 -10.15
C THR A 50 4.15 -1.86 -9.84
N GLY A 51 4.86 -1.13 -8.99
CA GLY A 51 6.19 -1.47 -8.55
C GLY A 51 6.21 -2.63 -7.57
N ARG A 52 7.40 -3.09 -7.28
CA ARG A 52 7.68 -4.13 -6.29
C ARG A 52 8.72 -3.65 -5.29
N ALA A 53 8.75 -4.28 -4.13
CA ALA A 53 9.84 -4.06 -3.18
C ALA A 53 11.19 -4.45 -3.81
N ALA A 54 12.22 -3.70 -3.48
CA ALA A 54 13.58 -3.91 -3.95
C ALA A 54 14.58 -3.66 -2.82
N GLU A 55 15.74 -4.28 -2.93
CA GLU A 55 16.87 -4.08 -2.01
C GLU A 55 17.86 -3.06 -2.59
N LEU A 56 18.72 -2.51 -1.73
CA LEU A 56 19.68 -1.46 -2.13
C LEU A 56 20.72 -1.96 -3.13
N ASP A 57 21.13 -3.20 -3.05
CA ASP A 57 22.10 -3.83 -3.94
C ASP A 57 21.50 -4.36 -5.24
N GLU A 58 20.19 -4.30 -5.36
CA GLU A 58 19.49 -4.80 -6.53
C GLU A 58 19.79 -3.94 -7.77
N PRO A 59 20.17 -4.56 -8.92
CA PRO A 59 20.49 -3.82 -10.13
C PRO A 59 19.24 -3.32 -10.84
N THR A 60 19.32 -2.14 -11.42
CA THR A 60 18.28 -1.62 -12.32
C THR A 60 18.31 -2.35 -13.67
N THR A 61 17.15 -2.38 -14.31
CA THR A 61 16.95 -3.01 -15.62
C THR A 61 16.43 -2.00 -16.64
N LYS A 62 16.33 -2.40 -17.89
CA LYS A 62 15.75 -1.57 -18.96
C LYS A 62 14.31 -1.13 -18.70
N THR A 63 13.60 -1.86 -17.86
CA THR A 63 12.19 -1.57 -17.49
C THR A 63 12.05 -0.81 -16.17
N THR A 64 13.17 -0.49 -15.51
CA THR A 64 13.14 0.29 -14.27
C THR A 64 12.87 1.76 -14.56
N GLY A 65 11.63 2.21 -14.41
CA GLY A 65 11.22 3.60 -14.66
C GLY A 65 11.40 4.52 -13.46
N ALA A 66 11.31 3.97 -12.25
CA ALA A 66 11.41 4.75 -11.01
C ALA A 66 11.95 3.91 -9.85
N ILE A 67 12.54 4.61 -8.88
CA ILE A 67 12.83 4.13 -7.53
C ILE A 67 12.07 5.05 -6.58
N LEU A 68 11.25 4.46 -5.71
CA LEU A 68 10.48 5.20 -4.71
C LEU A 68 10.92 4.74 -3.32
N THR A 69 11.35 5.67 -2.50
CA THR A 69 11.68 5.42 -1.09
C THR A 69 10.49 5.81 -0.23
N THR A 70 10.00 4.89 0.59
CA THR A 70 8.79 5.12 1.36
C THR A 70 9.11 5.57 2.79
N TYR A 71 8.11 6.14 3.47
CA TYR A 71 8.18 6.31 4.92
C TYR A 71 7.96 4.98 5.63
N ARG A 72 8.48 4.91 6.86
CA ARG A 72 8.26 3.76 7.74
C ARG A 72 6.75 3.52 7.90
N MET A 73 6.39 2.26 7.86
CA MET A 73 5.03 1.83 8.15
C MET A 73 4.78 1.92 9.67
N PRO A 74 3.52 2.15 10.09
CA PRO A 74 3.18 2.12 11.52
C PRO A 74 3.45 0.76 12.13
N ASP A 75 3.85 0.75 13.38
CA ASP A 75 4.04 -0.48 14.15
C ASP A 75 2.68 -0.96 14.70
N LEU A 76 2.31 -2.16 14.34
CA LEU A 76 1.09 -2.84 14.76
C LEU A 76 1.38 -4.04 15.66
N THR A 77 2.46 -4.00 16.43
CA THR A 77 2.75 -5.03 17.43
C THR A 77 1.54 -5.24 18.35
N ASP A 78 1.17 -6.48 18.60
CA ASP A 78 0.00 -6.90 19.37
C ASP A 78 -1.36 -6.46 18.78
N LYS A 79 -1.39 -6.03 17.52
CA LYS A 79 -2.64 -5.64 16.83
C LYS A 79 -3.11 -6.71 15.86
N LYS A 80 -4.40 -6.94 15.87
CA LYS A 80 -5.09 -7.88 14.99
C LYS A 80 -5.48 -7.22 13.68
N VAL A 81 -5.03 -7.81 12.59
CA VAL A 81 -5.17 -7.27 11.25
C VAL A 81 -6.06 -8.17 10.38
N GLY A 82 -7.00 -7.56 9.68
CA GLY A 82 -7.79 -8.18 8.63
C GLY A 82 -7.29 -7.82 7.24
N LEU A 83 -7.34 -8.75 6.31
CA LEU A 83 -6.98 -8.49 4.91
C LEU A 83 -8.22 -8.56 4.02
N LEU A 84 -8.53 -7.49 3.32
CA LEU A 84 -9.61 -7.47 2.33
C LEU A 84 -9.06 -7.66 0.92
N VAL A 85 -9.15 -8.87 0.43
CA VAL A 85 -8.65 -9.24 -0.89
C VAL A 85 -9.71 -8.98 -1.97
N CYS A 86 -9.41 -8.12 -2.91
CA CYS A 86 -10.25 -7.82 -4.07
C CYS A 86 -9.48 -7.99 -5.38
N ALA A 87 -10.18 -8.26 -6.46
CA ALA A 87 -9.56 -8.44 -7.78
C ALA A 87 -9.05 -7.13 -8.41
N CYS A 88 -9.48 -5.98 -7.88
CA CYS A 88 -9.16 -4.67 -8.44
C CYS A 88 -7.91 -4.02 -7.83
N GLY A 89 -7.00 -4.81 -7.26
CA GLY A 89 -5.75 -4.31 -6.70
C GLY A 89 -5.42 -4.82 -5.30
N GLY A 90 -6.20 -5.75 -4.76
CA GLY A 90 -5.89 -6.43 -3.49
C GLY A 90 -5.11 -7.72 -3.75
N ASN A 91 -3.81 -7.71 -3.54
CA ASN A 91 -2.97 -8.91 -3.61
C ASN A 91 -2.73 -9.44 -2.21
N GLU A 92 -3.24 -10.65 -1.90
CA GLU A 92 -3.14 -11.23 -0.57
C GLU A 92 -1.68 -11.40 -0.11
N ALA A 93 -0.80 -11.89 -0.98
CA ALA A 93 0.60 -12.07 -0.63
C ALA A 93 1.26 -10.73 -0.26
N ARG A 94 1.01 -9.70 -1.06
CA ARG A 94 1.51 -8.35 -0.79
C ARG A 94 0.97 -7.77 0.53
N MET A 95 -0.33 -7.96 0.79
CA MET A 95 -0.97 -7.50 2.04
C MET A 95 -0.39 -8.22 3.27
N ARG A 96 -0.08 -9.51 3.15
CA ARG A 96 0.59 -10.27 4.22
C ARG A 96 1.99 -9.74 4.49
N THR A 97 2.78 -9.48 3.44
CA THR A 97 4.11 -8.86 3.59
C THR A 97 4.04 -7.49 4.27
N ILE A 98 3.04 -6.67 3.92
CA ILE A 98 2.82 -5.37 4.57
C ILE A 98 2.48 -5.56 6.05
N ALA A 99 1.53 -6.45 6.38
CA ALA A 99 1.16 -6.73 7.76
C ALA A 99 2.36 -7.23 8.58
N GLU A 100 3.19 -8.11 8.00
CA GLU A 100 4.42 -8.61 8.62
C GLU A 100 5.42 -7.48 8.89
N LYS A 101 5.66 -6.59 7.92
CA LYS A 101 6.53 -5.42 8.09
C LYS A 101 5.99 -4.41 9.12
N MET A 102 4.70 -4.40 9.36
CA MET A 102 4.03 -3.62 10.40
C MET A 102 3.98 -4.38 11.75
N HIS A 103 4.52 -5.59 11.86
CA HIS A 103 4.45 -6.48 13.02
C HIS A 103 3.02 -6.84 13.44
N GLY A 104 2.04 -6.74 12.53
CA GLY A 104 0.63 -7.03 12.80
C GLY A 104 0.29 -8.51 12.66
N GLU A 105 -0.57 -9.03 13.54
CA GLU A 105 -1.07 -10.38 13.48
C GLU A 105 -2.24 -10.50 12.51
N VAL A 106 -2.08 -11.23 11.40
CA VAL A 106 -3.18 -11.47 10.44
C VAL A 106 -4.10 -12.55 10.97
N VAL A 107 -5.27 -12.16 11.47
CA VAL A 107 -6.26 -13.07 12.07
C VAL A 107 -7.46 -13.35 11.16
N SER A 108 -7.69 -12.54 10.14
CA SER A 108 -8.84 -12.71 9.24
C SER A 108 -8.49 -12.31 7.80
N VAL A 109 -8.97 -13.09 6.84
CA VAL A 109 -8.85 -12.79 5.41
C VAL A 109 -10.22 -12.91 4.77
N CYS A 110 -10.74 -11.79 4.29
CA CYS A 110 -12.00 -11.75 3.55
C CYS A 110 -11.74 -11.49 2.07
N ARG A 111 -12.42 -12.24 1.21
CA ARG A 111 -12.37 -12.02 -0.24
C ARG A 111 -13.64 -11.32 -0.72
N CYS A 112 -13.46 -10.40 -1.64
CA CYS A 112 -14.58 -9.75 -2.30
C CYS A 112 -15.42 -10.80 -3.04
N LYS A 113 -16.73 -10.73 -2.88
CA LYS A 113 -17.71 -11.65 -3.50
C LYS A 113 -17.60 -11.73 -5.04
N GLN A 114 -17.10 -10.67 -5.66
CA GLN A 114 -16.93 -10.58 -7.11
C GLN A 114 -15.51 -10.94 -7.58
N ALA A 115 -14.61 -11.23 -6.66
CA ALA A 115 -13.27 -11.67 -7.00
C ALA A 115 -13.31 -13.17 -7.34
N ILE A 116 -13.14 -13.49 -8.60
CA ILE A 116 -13.11 -14.88 -9.10
C ILE A 116 -11.74 -15.24 -9.66
N GLU A 117 -11.41 -16.49 -9.54
CA GLU A 117 -10.26 -17.11 -10.14
C GLU A 117 -10.72 -17.94 -11.33
N ASN A 118 -10.37 -17.53 -12.54
CA ASN A 118 -10.83 -18.22 -13.75
C ASN A 118 -10.15 -19.59 -13.98
N LYS A 119 -8.94 -19.73 -13.43
CA LYS A 119 -8.15 -20.98 -13.45
C LYS A 119 -7.35 -21.04 -12.14
N PRO A 120 -7.09 -22.23 -11.59
CA PRO A 120 -6.26 -22.37 -10.40
C PRO A 120 -4.91 -21.65 -10.56
N GLY A 121 -4.57 -20.76 -9.61
CA GLY A 121 -3.34 -19.98 -9.63
C GLY A 121 -3.36 -18.73 -10.53
N ALA A 122 -4.44 -18.48 -11.26
CA ALA A 122 -4.56 -17.27 -12.08
C ALA A 122 -4.87 -16.03 -11.21
N PRO A 123 -4.44 -14.84 -11.64
CA PRO A 123 -4.83 -13.60 -10.98
C PRO A 123 -6.36 -13.46 -10.89
N LEU A 124 -6.82 -12.97 -9.75
CA LEU A 124 -8.23 -12.70 -9.52
C LEU A 124 -8.77 -11.71 -10.55
N LYS A 125 -9.98 -11.94 -11.02
CA LYS A 125 -10.73 -11.01 -11.87
C LYS A 125 -12.01 -10.56 -11.19
N CYS A 126 -12.35 -9.29 -11.36
CA CYS A 126 -13.64 -8.77 -10.90
C CYS A 126 -14.74 -9.14 -11.89
N LEU A 127 -15.82 -9.75 -11.41
CA LEU A 127 -17.00 -10.08 -12.25
C LEU A 127 -17.71 -8.83 -12.78
N ARG A 128 -17.69 -7.74 -12.03
CA ARG A 128 -18.41 -6.50 -12.35
C ARG A 128 -17.56 -5.28 -11.99
N PRO A 129 -16.51 -4.96 -12.77
CA PRO A 129 -15.71 -3.76 -12.55
C PRO A 129 -16.59 -2.49 -12.53
N GLY A 130 -16.32 -1.57 -11.62
CA GLY A 130 -17.08 -0.33 -11.46
C GLY A 130 -18.44 -0.48 -10.76
N ASN A 131 -18.82 -1.69 -10.37
CA ASN A 131 -20.05 -1.95 -9.62
C ASN A 131 -19.76 -2.76 -8.36
N CYS A 132 -19.14 -2.11 -7.37
CA CYS A 132 -18.78 -2.76 -6.10
C CYS A 132 -20.05 -3.11 -5.30
N PRO A 133 -20.18 -4.37 -4.80
CA PRO A 133 -21.34 -4.79 -4.01
C PRO A 133 -21.36 -4.21 -2.60
N GLY A 134 -20.39 -3.37 -2.26
CA GLY A 134 -20.14 -2.93 -0.90
C GLY A 134 -19.32 -3.94 -0.09
N GLN A 135 -18.74 -3.46 1.00
CA GLN A 135 -17.85 -4.26 1.85
C GLN A 135 -18.31 -4.35 3.31
N VAL A 136 -19.49 -3.82 3.62
CA VAL A 136 -20.03 -3.80 4.99
C VAL A 136 -20.04 -5.19 5.63
N LYS A 137 -20.43 -6.22 4.87
CA LYS A 137 -20.44 -7.60 5.38
C LYS A 137 -19.03 -8.07 5.77
N ASN A 138 -18.02 -7.76 4.97
CA ASN A 138 -16.62 -8.10 5.27
C ASN A 138 -16.12 -7.31 6.48
N ASN A 139 -16.47 -6.02 6.60
CA ASN A 139 -16.12 -5.20 7.76
C ASN A 139 -16.75 -5.75 9.06
N MET A 140 -18.02 -6.19 8.99
CA MET A 140 -18.67 -6.86 10.12
C MET A 140 -17.95 -8.17 10.48
N GLN A 141 -17.48 -8.94 9.50
CA GLN A 141 -16.72 -10.15 9.76
C GLN A 141 -15.37 -9.82 10.44
N PHE A 142 -14.62 -8.84 9.95
CA PHE A 142 -13.40 -8.39 10.60
C PHE A 142 -13.62 -7.96 12.05
N LYS A 143 -14.69 -7.20 12.28
CA LYS A 143 -15.06 -6.81 13.64
C LYS A 143 -15.34 -8.01 14.53
N LYS A 144 -16.08 -9.00 14.01
CA LYS A 144 -16.40 -10.24 14.73
C LYS A 144 -15.14 -11.06 15.04
N ASP A 145 -14.18 -11.09 14.11
CA ASP A 145 -12.90 -11.79 14.25
C ASP A 145 -11.92 -11.05 15.17
N GLY A 146 -12.33 -9.90 15.70
CA GLY A 146 -11.54 -9.10 16.63
C GLY A 146 -10.44 -8.26 15.99
N CYS A 147 -10.49 -8.03 14.67
CA CYS A 147 -9.55 -7.13 14.02
C CYS A 147 -9.69 -5.70 14.54
N GLU A 148 -8.57 -5.01 14.64
CA GLU A 148 -8.47 -3.58 14.93
C GLU A 148 -8.13 -2.78 13.66
N TYR A 149 -7.39 -3.40 12.75
CA TYR A 149 -6.93 -2.82 11.48
C TYR A 149 -7.36 -3.67 10.30
N ILE A 150 -7.58 -3.01 9.16
CA ILE A 150 -7.87 -3.67 7.89
C ILE A 150 -6.89 -3.16 6.84
N ILE A 151 -6.21 -4.06 6.14
CA ILE A 151 -5.43 -3.72 4.94
C ILE A 151 -6.30 -3.98 3.72
N ILE A 152 -6.39 -3.00 2.83
CA ILE A 152 -7.17 -3.05 1.61
C ILE A 152 -6.34 -2.73 0.36
N GLY A 153 -6.87 -3.06 -0.80
CA GLY A 153 -6.25 -2.74 -2.09
C GLY A 153 -6.52 -1.32 -2.56
N ASN A 154 -6.11 -1.02 -3.78
CA ASN A 154 -6.08 0.33 -4.35
C ASN A 154 -7.36 0.74 -5.08
N CYS A 155 -8.37 -0.12 -5.15
CA CYS A 155 -9.60 0.19 -5.88
C CYS A 155 -10.41 1.27 -5.15
N SER A 156 -10.73 2.37 -5.83
CA SER A 156 -11.51 3.48 -5.28
C SER A 156 -12.89 3.02 -4.77
N ASP A 157 -13.57 2.14 -5.50
CA ASP A 157 -14.87 1.63 -5.09
C ASP A 157 -14.80 0.84 -3.80
N CYS A 158 -13.79 -0.03 -3.65
CA CYS A 158 -13.55 -0.78 -2.42
C CYS A 158 -13.19 0.17 -1.28
N SER A 159 -12.28 1.11 -1.51
CA SER A 159 -11.88 2.12 -0.53
C SER A 159 -13.09 2.90 -0.03
N ASN A 160 -13.91 3.43 -0.91
CA ASN A 160 -15.10 4.21 -0.54
C ASN A 160 -16.08 3.39 0.30
N THR A 161 -16.37 2.15 -0.08
CA THR A 161 -17.31 1.31 0.67
C THR A 161 -16.78 0.86 2.02
N VAL A 162 -15.45 0.62 2.13
CA VAL A 162 -14.81 0.29 3.40
C VAL A 162 -14.75 1.52 4.30
N MET A 163 -14.28 2.66 3.78
CA MET A 163 -14.17 3.91 4.54
C MET A 163 -15.53 4.43 5.02
N ALA A 164 -16.62 4.11 4.33
CA ALA A 164 -17.97 4.47 4.77
C ALA A 164 -18.43 3.70 6.02
N SER A 165 -17.93 2.49 6.25
CA SER A 165 -18.45 1.61 7.31
C SER A 165 -17.42 1.16 8.34
N ALA A 166 -16.18 0.97 7.98
CA ALA A 166 -15.15 0.46 8.89
C ALA A 166 -14.92 1.37 10.13
N PRO A 167 -14.82 2.70 9.99
CA PRO A 167 -14.65 3.59 11.13
C PRO A 167 -15.78 3.52 12.13
N GLN A 168 -17.01 3.39 11.66
CA GLN A 168 -18.19 3.25 12.53
C GLN A 168 -18.16 1.98 13.38
N MET A 169 -17.39 1.00 12.95
CA MET A 169 -17.16 -0.26 13.67
C MET A 169 -15.89 -0.22 14.52
N GLY A 170 -15.18 0.92 14.57
CA GLY A 170 -13.91 1.08 15.27
C GLY A 170 -12.75 0.36 14.59
N LEU A 171 -12.83 0.12 13.26
CA LEU A 171 -11.78 -0.48 12.46
C LEU A 171 -10.96 0.62 11.78
N LYS A 172 -9.66 0.56 11.89
CA LYS A 172 -8.72 1.43 11.16
C LYS A 172 -8.37 0.81 9.82
N VAL A 173 -8.21 1.65 8.80
CA VAL A 173 -8.01 1.19 7.41
C VAL A 173 -6.65 1.66 6.90
N PHE A 174 -5.90 0.73 6.34
CA PHE A 174 -4.62 0.98 5.68
C PHE A 174 -4.69 0.45 4.23
N HIS A 175 -4.36 1.30 3.26
CA HIS A 175 -4.21 0.86 1.88
C HIS A 175 -2.80 0.34 1.64
N GLN A 176 -2.67 -0.68 0.84
CA GLN A 176 -1.37 -1.29 0.52
C GLN A 176 -0.37 -0.35 -0.16
N THR A 177 -0.77 0.85 -0.53
CA THR A 177 0.08 1.88 -1.16
C THR A 177 0.21 3.16 -0.36
N ASP A 178 -0.37 3.26 0.84
CA ASP A 178 -0.39 4.51 1.61
C ASP A 178 1.01 5.03 1.92
N HIS A 179 1.90 4.18 2.37
CA HIS A 179 3.28 4.53 2.70
C HIS A 179 4.06 5.06 1.48
N VAL A 180 3.78 4.53 0.28
CA VAL A 180 4.38 5.02 -0.97
C VAL A 180 3.80 6.37 -1.36
N MET A 181 2.46 6.49 -1.35
CA MET A 181 1.77 7.70 -1.77
C MET A 181 2.12 8.90 -0.89
N ARG A 182 2.25 8.69 0.42
CA ARG A 182 2.69 9.72 1.37
C ARG A 182 4.11 10.17 1.07
N ALA A 183 5.02 9.25 0.88
CA ALA A 183 6.43 9.56 0.64
C ALA A 183 6.64 10.38 -0.63
N ILE A 184 5.85 10.15 -1.68
CA ILE A 184 5.92 10.95 -2.91
C ILE A 184 5.05 12.21 -2.87
N GLY A 185 4.42 12.54 -1.74
CA GLY A 185 3.59 13.73 -1.58
C GLY A 185 2.33 13.73 -2.46
N HIS A 186 1.84 12.55 -2.84
CA HIS A 186 0.62 12.45 -3.64
C HIS A 186 -0.61 12.63 -2.75
N ALA A 187 -1.56 13.45 -3.21
CA ALA A 187 -2.83 13.60 -2.51
C ALA A 187 -3.59 12.27 -2.48
N GLN A 188 -3.99 11.85 -1.28
CA GLN A 188 -4.76 10.63 -1.10
C GLN A 188 -6.25 10.95 -1.23
N TYR A 189 -6.76 10.86 -2.46
CA TYR A 189 -8.16 11.14 -2.75
C TYR A 189 -9.06 9.97 -2.31
N ARG A 190 -9.36 9.90 -1.03
CA ARG A 190 -10.36 8.99 -0.46
C ARG A 190 -11.62 9.77 -0.15
N GLN A 191 -12.27 10.29 -1.19
CA GLN A 191 -13.46 11.09 -0.99
C GLN A 191 -14.67 10.21 -0.73
N LEU A 192 -15.17 10.30 0.50
CA LEU A 192 -16.51 9.86 0.84
C LEU A 192 -17.47 11.01 0.59
N THR A 193 -18.46 10.80 -0.26
CA THR A 193 -19.48 11.81 -0.57
C THR A 193 -20.40 12.14 0.61
N VAL A 194 -20.35 11.38 1.71
CA VAL A 194 -21.36 11.42 2.78
C VAL A 194 -20.83 11.72 4.17
N SER A 195 -19.56 11.57 4.42
CA SER A 195 -18.97 11.96 5.70
C SER A 195 -17.79 12.86 5.47
N LYS A 196 -17.65 13.86 6.31
CA LYS A 196 -16.36 14.50 6.46
C LYS A 196 -15.38 13.37 6.70
N GLN A 197 -14.51 13.19 5.77
CA GLN A 197 -13.50 12.18 5.86
C GLN A 197 -12.74 12.38 7.16
N VAL A 198 -12.92 11.48 8.07
CA VAL A 198 -11.94 11.29 9.10
C VAL A 198 -10.76 10.66 8.37
N ASP A 199 -9.68 11.37 8.24
CA ASP A 199 -8.46 10.81 7.71
C ASP A 199 -8.08 9.66 8.65
N GLN A 200 -8.35 8.46 8.19
CA GLN A 200 -8.12 7.23 8.93
C GLN A 200 -6.72 6.71 8.69
N ASP A 201 -5.92 7.55 8.09
CA ASP A 201 -4.53 7.24 7.93
C ASP A 201 -3.95 6.98 9.32
N ILE A 202 -3.31 5.87 9.44
CA ILE A 202 -2.49 5.58 10.61
C ILE A 202 -1.42 6.66 10.61
N ASN A 203 -1.57 7.64 11.48
CA ASN A 203 -0.53 8.63 11.65
C ASN A 203 0.70 7.88 12.13
N VAL A 204 1.71 7.86 11.32
CA VAL A 204 3.07 7.61 11.77
C VAL A 204 3.43 8.90 12.47
N GLU A 205 3.29 8.93 13.79
CA GLU A 205 3.89 10.01 14.58
C GLU A 205 5.39 9.96 14.33
N ASP A 206 5.93 11.10 13.93
CA ASP A 206 7.34 11.33 13.66
C ASP A 206 8.25 11.00 14.87
#